data_bd18c2c3d99692c562cef933d10bf426
#
_entry.id   bd18c2c3d99692c562cef933d10bf426
#
_cell.length_a   1.000
_cell.length_b   1.000
_cell.length_c   1.000
_cell.angle_alpha   90.00
_cell.angle_beta   90.00
_cell.angle_gamma   90.00
#
_symmetry.space_group_name_H-M   'P 1'
#
loop_
_entity.id
_entity.type
_entity.pdbx_description
1 polymer ?
#
loop_
_entity_poly.entity_id
_entity_poly.type
_entity_poly.pdbx_seq_one_letter_code
_entity_poly.pdbx_strand_id
1 'polypeptide(L)'
;EFERLFRQAAGLDVDKNDLKRVSDFLRDKLYDLLAVAERNAKYNGRDLIFEPDLPIAKGLQETLQEVRRMDTALELKPVLDALAALPPLDLEVAEDVRNLLPELAGALVVAYARVLKELDPALKNPQTEHHERAERVFNLLL
;
A
#
# COMPACT_ATOMS: atom_id res chain seq x y z
N GLU A 1 4.27 12.97 4.72
CA GLU A 1 4.87 11.63 4.60
C GLU A 1 4.61 11.02 3.24
N PHE A 2 3.36 10.90 2.80
CA PHE A 2 3.03 10.42 1.46
C PHE A 2 3.61 11.35 0.39
N GLU A 3 3.52 12.65 0.58
CA GLU A 3 4.10 13.63 -0.34
C GLU A 3 5.58 13.40 -0.54
N ARG A 4 6.31 13.12 0.54
CA ARG A 4 7.74 12.87 0.50
C ARG A 4 8.04 11.58 -0.26
N LEU A 5 7.26 10.53 -0.06
CA LEU A 5 7.42 9.26 -0.78
C LEU A 5 7.18 9.44 -2.28
N PHE A 6 6.15 10.20 -2.66
CA PHE A 6 5.89 10.50 -4.08
C PHE A 6 7.06 11.23 -4.71
N ARG A 7 7.65 12.19 -4.01
CA ARG A 7 8.81 12.93 -4.50
C ARG A 7 10.03 12.04 -4.64
N GLN A 8 10.34 11.27 -3.61
CA GLN A 8 11.52 10.39 -3.61
C GLN A 8 11.41 9.26 -4.63
N ALA A 9 10.23 8.66 -4.76
CA ALA A 9 10.05 7.49 -5.61
C ALA A 9 9.94 7.85 -7.09
N ALA A 10 9.33 8.99 -7.43
CA ALA A 10 8.97 9.29 -8.81
C ALA A 10 9.06 10.77 -9.19
N GLY A 11 9.51 11.64 -8.28
CA GLY A 11 9.60 13.08 -8.56
C GLY A 11 8.24 13.72 -8.81
N LEU A 12 7.19 13.22 -8.16
CA LEU A 12 5.83 13.72 -8.35
C LEU A 12 5.42 14.66 -7.21
N ASP A 13 4.70 15.71 -7.57
CA ASP A 13 4.06 16.63 -6.64
C ASP A 13 2.56 16.37 -6.67
N VAL A 14 2.02 15.85 -5.58
CA VAL A 14 0.62 15.48 -5.47
C VAL A 14 -0.12 16.54 -4.67
N ASP A 15 -1.24 17.02 -5.22
CA ASP A 15 -2.15 17.96 -4.59
C ASP A 15 -2.76 17.36 -3.32
N LYS A 16 -3.06 18.19 -2.32
CA LYS A 16 -3.65 17.74 -1.04
C LYS A 16 -4.98 17.00 -1.22
N ASN A 17 -5.81 17.44 -2.16
CA ASN A 17 -7.08 16.76 -2.44
C ASN A 17 -6.83 15.37 -3.02
N ASP A 18 -5.83 15.24 -3.86
CA ASP A 18 -5.46 13.96 -4.47
C ASP A 18 -4.77 13.05 -3.46
N LEU A 19 -4.05 13.62 -2.48
CA LEU A 19 -3.45 12.83 -1.41
C LEU A 19 -4.49 12.05 -0.61
N LYS A 20 -5.63 12.68 -0.32
CA LYS A 20 -6.72 11.99 0.38
C LYS A 20 -7.27 10.86 -0.47
N ARG A 21 -7.49 11.09 -1.75
CA ARG A 21 -7.95 10.06 -2.68
C ARG A 21 -6.99 8.86 -2.72
N VAL A 22 -5.70 9.13 -2.86
CA VAL A 22 -4.67 8.09 -2.91
C VAL A 22 -4.60 7.34 -1.59
N SER A 23 -4.62 8.07 -0.48
CA SER A 23 -4.59 7.47 0.84
C SER A 23 -5.76 6.51 1.06
N ASP A 24 -6.97 6.92 0.71
CA ASP A 24 -8.17 6.08 0.85
C ASP A 24 -8.08 4.85 -0.06
N PHE A 25 -7.64 5.03 -1.30
CA PHE A 25 -7.48 3.93 -2.25
C PHE A 25 -6.45 2.90 -1.76
N LEU A 26 -5.29 3.36 -1.30
CA LEU A 26 -4.23 2.47 -0.85
C LEU A 26 -4.57 1.81 0.50
N ARG A 27 -5.31 2.50 1.36
CA ARG A 27 -5.88 1.88 2.58
C ARG A 27 -6.74 0.69 2.19
N ASP A 28 -7.62 0.86 1.21
CA ASP A 28 -8.50 -0.21 0.75
C ASP A 28 -7.68 -1.38 0.15
N LYS A 29 -6.60 -1.07 -0.57
CA LYS A 29 -5.70 -2.10 -1.10
C LYS A 29 -4.97 -2.86 0.01
N LEU A 30 -4.50 -2.16 1.02
CA LEU A 30 -3.87 -2.80 2.17
C LEU A 30 -4.87 -3.72 2.89
N TYR A 31 -6.09 -3.25 3.07
CA TYR A 31 -7.17 -4.06 3.64
C TYR A 31 -7.43 -5.31 2.78
N ASP A 32 -7.47 -5.17 1.45
CA ASP A 32 -7.69 -6.30 0.55
C ASP A 32 -6.58 -7.35 0.69
N LEU A 33 -5.33 -6.92 0.80
CA LEU A 33 -4.21 -7.84 1.02
C LEU A 33 -4.38 -8.60 2.34
N LEU A 34 -4.82 -7.91 3.38
CA LEU A 34 -5.08 -8.56 4.69
C LEU A 34 -6.28 -9.51 4.61
N ALA A 35 -7.31 -9.18 3.85
CA ALA A 35 -8.47 -10.06 3.67
C ALA A 35 -8.08 -11.35 2.95
N VAL A 36 -7.23 -11.27 1.93
CA VAL A 36 -6.69 -12.46 1.26
C VAL A 36 -5.81 -13.26 2.21
N ALA A 37 -4.99 -12.56 3.00
CA ALA A 37 -4.14 -13.22 4.00
C ALA A 37 -4.98 -13.97 5.04
N GLU A 38 -6.09 -13.38 5.48
CA GLU A 38 -7.02 -14.04 6.41
C GLU A 38 -7.56 -15.35 5.80
N ARG A 39 -7.98 -15.30 4.55
CA ARG A 39 -8.45 -16.49 3.84
C ARG A 39 -7.37 -17.57 3.80
N ASN A 40 -6.14 -17.19 3.51
CA ASN A 40 -5.00 -18.12 3.47
C ASN A 40 -4.72 -18.72 4.84
N ALA A 41 -4.78 -17.93 5.90
CA ALA A 41 -4.60 -18.41 7.27
C ALA A 41 -5.68 -19.42 7.65
N LYS A 42 -6.94 -19.09 7.38
CA LYS A 42 -8.09 -20.00 7.66
C LYS A 42 -7.96 -21.29 6.88
N TYR A 43 -7.59 -21.22 5.61
CA TYR A 43 -7.40 -22.42 4.78
C TYR A 43 -6.35 -23.36 5.35
N ASN A 44 -5.34 -22.82 6.02
CA ASN A 44 -4.29 -23.60 6.68
C ASN A 44 -4.59 -23.90 8.15
N GLY A 45 -5.84 -23.72 8.58
CA GLY A 45 -6.28 -24.06 9.93
C GLY A 45 -5.73 -23.16 11.02
N ARG A 46 -5.29 -21.94 10.69
CA ARG A 46 -4.74 -21.01 11.68
C ARG A 46 -5.76 -19.94 12.06
N ASP A 47 -5.61 -19.43 13.27
CA ASP A 47 -6.45 -18.37 13.83
C ASP A 47 -5.74 -17.02 13.93
N LEU A 48 -4.55 -16.92 13.34
CA LEU A 48 -3.73 -15.72 13.26
C LEU A 48 -3.18 -15.56 11.84
N ILE A 49 -3.10 -14.33 11.35
CA ILE A 49 -2.50 -14.01 10.06
C ILE A 49 -1.00 -13.84 10.25
N PHE A 50 -0.19 -14.63 9.55
CA PHE A 50 1.26 -14.52 9.52
C PHE A 50 1.75 -13.94 8.19
N GLU A 51 2.97 -13.45 8.17
CA GLU A 51 3.54 -12.81 6.98
C GLU A 51 3.42 -13.67 5.71
N PRO A 52 3.71 -14.99 5.73
CA PRO A 52 3.57 -15.81 4.52
C PRO A 52 2.15 -15.89 3.97
N ASP A 53 1.14 -15.53 4.75
CA ASP A 53 -0.24 -15.51 4.27
C ASP A 53 -0.52 -14.34 3.34
N LEU A 54 0.27 -13.27 3.43
CA LEU A 54 0.09 -12.07 2.60
C LEU A 54 0.40 -12.39 1.14
N PRO A 55 -0.48 -12.00 0.21
CA PRO A 55 -0.27 -12.25 -1.22
C PRO A 55 0.67 -11.20 -1.83
N ILE A 56 1.91 -11.18 -1.37
CA ILE A 56 2.92 -10.24 -1.83
C ILE A 56 3.75 -10.89 -2.93
N ALA A 57 3.49 -10.49 -4.18
CA ALA A 57 4.24 -10.97 -5.32
C ALA A 57 5.63 -10.34 -5.38
N LYS A 58 6.48 -10.87 -6.26
CA LYS A 58 7.89 -10.49 -6.35
C LYS A 58 8.11 -8.99 -6.51
N GLY A 59 7.35 -8.32 -7.39
CA GLY A 59 7.50 -6.88 -7.62
C GLY A 59 7.24 -6.06 -6.37
N LEU A 60 6.20 -6.40 -5.63
CA LEU A 60 5.89 -5.70 -4.39
C LEU A 60 6.91 -6.02 -3.29
N GLN A 61 7.45 -7.24 -3.25
CA GLN A 61 8.54 -7.58 -2.33
C GLN A 61 9.78 -6.73 -2.58
N GLU A 62 10.14 -6.54 -3.84
CA GLU A 62 11.28 -5.69 -4.20
C GLU A 62 11.05 -4.24 -3.79
N THR A 63 9.85 -3.72 -4.04
CA THR A 63 9.47 -2.38 -3.63
C THR A 63 9.51 -2.23 -2.10
N LEU A 64 9.07 -3.26 -1.38
CA LEU A 64 9.12 -3.28 0.08
C LEU A 64 10.55 -3.17 0.60
N GLN A 65 11.48 -3.90 -0.02
CA GLN A 65 12.90 -3.82 0.35
C GLN A 65 13.49 -2.44 0.06
N GLU A 66 13.08 -1.81 -1.03
CA GLU A 66 13.52 -0.45 -1.34
C GLU A 66 13.02 0.55 -0.30
N VAL A 67 11.76 0.43 0.12
CA VAL A 67 11.18 1.30 1.16
C VAL A 67 11.96 1.19 2.46
N ARG A 68 12.40 -0.01 2.83
CA ARG A 68 13.23 -0.22 4.02
C ARG A 68 14.56 0.52 3.97
N ARG A 69 15.08 0.77 2.76
CA ARG A 69 16.33 1.52 2.56
C ARG A 69 16.11 3.02 2.41
N MET A 70 14.87 3.47 2.27
CA MET A 70 14.56 4.89 2.19
C MET A 70 14.62 5.54 3.56
N ASP A 71 15.02 6.80 3.61
CA ASP A 71 15.09 7.59 4.83
C ASP A 71 13.73 8.16 5.23
N THR A 72 12.66 7.59 4.72
CA THR A 72 11.29 8.00 5.02
C THR A 72 10.52 6.82 5.59
N ALA A 73 10.15 6.93 6.86
CA ALA A 73 9.37 5.90 7.54
C ALA A 73 7.94 6.38 7.75
N LEU A 74 6.98 5.49 7.52
CA LEU A 74 5.60 5.70 7.95
C LEU A 74 5.43 5.15 9.36
N GLU A 75 4.55 5.77 10.13
CA GLU A 75 4.27 5.33 11.49
C GLU A 75 3.17 4.28 11.49
N LEU A 76 3.24 3.36 12.46
CA LEU A 76 2.27 2.28 12.59
C LEU A 76 0.88 2.79 12.98
N LYS A 77 0.81 3.73 13.93
CA LYS A 77 -0.47 4.18 14.47
C LYS A 77 -1.42 4.75 13.40
N PRO A 78 -0.99 5.66 12.51
CA PRO A 78 -1.86 6.15 11.44
C PRO A 78 -2.36 5.04 10.51
N VAL A 79 -1.52 4.04 10.23
CA VAL A 79 -1.91 2.90 9.39
C VAL A 79 -2.99 2.08 10.08
N LEU A 80 -2.82 1.78 11.37
CA LEU A 80 -3.81 1.05 12.15
C LEU A 80 -5.12 1.83 12.26
N ASP A 81 -5.05 3.14 12.48
CA ASP A 81 -6.24 3.99 12.56
C ASP A 81 -7.00 4.01 11.24
N ALA A 82 -6.28 4.06 10.12
CA ALA A 82 -6.90 4.00 8.79
C ALA A 82 -7.62 2.67 8.56
N LEU A 83 -6.99 1.56 8.92
CA LEU A 83 -7.60 0.22 8.78
C LEU A 83 -8.81 0.05 9.69
N ALA A 84 -8.79 0.66 10.88
CA ALA A 84 -9.90 0.59 11.83
C ALA A 84 -11.19 1.25 11.32
N ALA A 85 -11.11 2.09 10.29
CA ALA A 85 -12.28 2.68 9.64
C ALA A 85 -13.04 1.69 8.76
N LEU A 86 -12.43 0.54 8.45
CA LEU A 86 -13.02 -0.52 7.63
C LEU A 86 -13.57 -1.65 8.53
N PRO A 87 -14.47 -2.50 7.99
CA PRO A 87 -15.01 -3.61 8.79
C PRO A 87 -13.89 -4.50 9.33
N PRO A 88 -13.93 -4.88 10.62
CA PRO A 88 -12.86 -5.70 11.19
C PRO A 88 -12.82 -7.08 10.55
N LEU A 89 -11.62 -7.62 10.38
CA LEU A 89 -11.43 -9.00 9.97
C LEU A 89 -11.74 -9.94 11.15
N ASP A 90 -12.04 -11.20 10.83
CA ASP A 90 -12.30 -12.21 11.88
C ASP A 90 -11.03 -12.58 12.63
N LEU A 91 -9.90 -12.60 11.95
CA LEU A 91 -8.60 -12.97 12.53
C LEU A 91 -7.76 -11.73 12.83
N GLU A 92 -6.98 -11.82 13.90
CA GLU A 92 -5.98 -10.83 14.20
C GLU A 92 -4.70 -11.11 13.43
N VAL A 93 -3.87 -10.10 13.26
CA VAL A 93 -2.55 -10.25 12.66
C VAL A 93 -1.52 -10.58 13.73
N ALA A 94 -0.56 -11.43 13.37
CA ALA A 94 0.59 -11.69 14.23
C ALA A 94 1.48 -10.46 14.30
N GLU A 95 2.39 -10.44 15.28
CA GLU A 95 3.26 -9.28 15.51
C GLU A 95 4.15 -8.97 14.32
N ASP A 96 4.65 -9.99 13.60
CA ASP A 96 5.46 -9.80 12.41
C ASP A 96 4.70 -9.04 11.31
N VAL A 97 3.42 -9.36 11.11
CA VAL A 97 2.56 -8.64 10.16
C VAL A 97 2.30 -7.23 10.65
N ARG A 98 2.00 -7.06 11.93
CA ARG A 98 1.73 -5.74 12.51
C ARG A 98 2.92 -4.80 12.28
N ASN A 99 4.13 -5.28 12.52
CA ASN A 99 5.35 -4.50 12.34
C ASN A 99 5.65 -4.21 10.87
N LEU A 100 5.16 -5.05 9.96
CA LEU A 100 5.31 -4.89 8.53
C LEU A 100 4.36 -3.84 7.93
N LEU A 101 3.23 -3.57 8.57
CA LEU A 101 2.18 -2.72 7.99
C LEU A 101 2.66 -1.33 7.54
N PRO A 102 3.49 -0.59 8.30
CA PRO A 102 3.98 0.70 7.83
C PRO A 102 4.85 0.58 6.58
N GLU A 103 5.70 -0.44 6.52
CA GLU A 103 6.55 -0.68 5.35
C GLU A 103 5.72 -1.09 4.14
N LEU A 104 4.73 -1.92 4.34
CA LEU A 104 3.84 -2.36 3.27
C LEU A 104 2.99 -1.20 2.74
N ALA A 105 2.48 -0.36 3.63
CA ALA A 105 1.78 0.86 3.23
C ALA A 105 2.70 1.77 2.40
N GLY A 106 3.94 1.96 2.84
CA GLY A 106 4.95 2.72 2.10
C GLY A 106 5.25 2.11 0.74
N ALA A 107 5.35 0.79 0.66
CA ALA A 107 5.58 0.08 -0.60
C ALA A 107 4.43 0.27 -1.58
N LEU A 108 3.19 0.28 -1.10
CA LEU A 108 2.03 0.54 -1.95
C LEU A 108 2.06 1.97 -2.50
N VAL A 109 2.45 2.96 -1.67
CA VAL A 109 2.60 4.35 -2.12
C VAL A 109 3.67 4.46 -3.19
N VAL A 110 4.83 3.86 -2.98
CA VAL A 110 5.94 3.89 -3.94
C VAL A 110 5.55 3.21 -5.25
N ALA A 111 4.92 2.04 -5.17
CA ALA A 111 4.45 1.32 -6.35
C ALA A 111 3.43 2.16 -7.13
N TYR A 112 2.49 2.80 -6.44
CA TYR A 112 1.51 3.67 -7.05
C TYR A 112 2.16 4.86 -7.76
N ALA A 113 3.13 5.51 -7.12
CA ALA A 113 3.87 6.62 -7.70
C ALA A 113 4.59 6.20 -8.99
N ARG A 114 5.19 5.01 -8.98
CA ARG A 114 5.89 4.47 -10.14
C ARG A 114 4.95 4.09 -11.27
N VAL A 115 3.76 3.60 -10.95
CA VAL A 115 2.72 3.34 -11.97
C VAL A 115 2.34 4.65 -12.66
N LEU A 116 2.12 5.73 -11.92
CA LEU A 116 1.83 7.03 -12.49
C LEU A 116 2.95 7.47 -13.45
N LYS A 117 4.20 7.28 -13.06
CA LYS A 117 5.36 7.70 -13.86
C LYS A 117 5.53 6.84 -15.12
N GLU A 118 5.17 5.55 -15.04
CA GLU A 118 5.19 4.66 -16.21
C GLU A 118 4.08 5.03 -17.20
N LEU A 119 2.92 5.44 -16.71
CA LEU A 119 1.81 5.86 -17.57
C LEU A 119 2.13 7.15 -18.32
N ASP A 120 2.88 8.05 -17.69
CA ASP A 120 3.32 9.30 -18.28
C ASP A 120 4.69 9.71 -17.72
N PRO A 121 5.78 9.35 -18.40
CA PRO A 121 7.14 9.64 -17.91
C PRO A 121 7.46 11.13 -17.70
N ALA A 122 6.73 12.02 -18.35
CA ALA A 122 6.92 13.47 -18.20
C ALA A 122 6.08 14.05 -17.06
N LEU A 123 5.26 13.23 -16.39
CA LEU A 123 4.34 13.68 -15.37
C LEU A 123 5.07 14.27 -14.16
N LYS A 124 4.56 15.40 -13.66
CA LYS A 124 5.02 16.01 -12.41
C LYS A 124 3.87 16.22 -11.44
N ASN A 125 2.72 16.67 -11.96
CA ASN A 125 1.52 16.97 -11.16
C ASN A 125 0.38 16.09 -11.66
N PRO A 126 0.15 14.92 -11.03
CA PRO A 126 -0.92 14.03 -11.46
C PRO A 126 -2.28 14.71 -11.42
N GLN A 127 -3.09 14.45 -12.44
CA GLN A 127 -4.47 14.92 -12.54
C GLN A 127 -5.43 13.74 -12.29
N THR A 128 -6.73 14.04 -12.22
CA THR A 128 -7.75 13.02 -11.96
C THR A 128 -7.64 11.81 -12.90
N GLU A 129 -7.45 12.07 -14.18
CA GLU A 129 -7.34 11.00 -15.19
C GLU A 129 -6.13 10.08 -14.96
N HIS A 130 -5.04 10.62 -14.44
CA HIS A 130 -3.86 9.82 -14.11
C HIS A 130 -4.16 8.90 -12.93
N HIS A 131 -4.84 9.42 -11.91
CA HIS A 131 -5.23 8.62 -10.75
C HIS A 131 -6.23 7.52 -11.13
N GLU A 132 -7.19 7.82 -12.00
CA GLU A 132 -8.14 6.81 -12.47
C GLU A 132 -7.44 5.65 -13.17
N ARG A 133 -6.46 5.95 -14.00
CA ARG A 133 -5.67 4.92 -14.70
C ARG A 133 -4.83 4.09 -13.74
N ALA A 134 -4.15 4.76 -12.82
CA ALA A 134 -3.32 4.06 -11.83
C ALA A 134 -4.17 3.13 -10.96
N GLU A 135 -5.34 3.59 -10.53
CA GLU A 135 -6.28 2.76 -9.76
C GLU A 135 -6.71 1.53 -10.55
N ARG A 136 -7.01 1.69 -11.84
CA ARG A 136 -7.37 0.55 -12.68
C ARG A 136 -6.22 -0.45 -12.84
N VAL A 137 -4.99 0.05 -13.00
CA VAL A 137 -3.82 -0.82 -13.07
C VAL A 137 -3.65 -1.61 -11.77
N PHE A 138 -3.77 -0.94 -10.64
CA PHE A 138 -3.69 -1.60 -9.33
C PHE A 138 -4.78 -2.66 -9.18
N ASN A 139 -6.01 -2.35 -9.58
CA ASN A 139 -7.13 -3.29 -9.48
C ASN A 139 -6.96 -4.52 -10.37
N LEU A 140 -6.19 -4.41 -11.45
CA LEU A 140 -5.88 -5.56 -12.30
C LEU A 140 -4.80 -6.47 -11.70
N LEU A 141 -3.87 -5.91 -10.92
CA LEU A 141 -2.68 -6.63 -10.46
C LEU A 141 -2.75 -7.01 -8.97
N LEU A 142 -3.48 -6.26 -8.20
CA LEU A 142 -3.63 -6.44 -6.77
C LEU A 142 -5.12 -6.51 -6.42
#